data_4f7511bca3875cd8ada8d790b2ab1f45
#
_entry.id   4f7511bca3875cd8ada8d790b2ab1f45
#
_cell.length_a   1.000
_cell.length_b   1.000
_cell.length_c   1.000
_cell.angle_alpha   90.00
_cell.angle_beta   90.00
_cell.angle_gamma   90.00
#
_symmetry.space_group_name_H-M   'P 1'
#
loop_
_entity.id
_entity.type
_entity.pdbx_description
1 polymer ?
#
loop_
_entity_poly.entity_id
_entity_poly.type
_entity_poly.pdbx_seq_one_letter_code
_entity_poly.pdbx_strand_id
1 'polypeptide(L)'
;VQSQELCAVTLLGNLVATPEIRYRTNPVSAITEITVATSSKWLDKKTNQYKEWTSYHHIKVEGSLVEQALLTANKGDIVLVHGYLSNIKTKGIKNNHLPIVHADFIQKFNKGYTQTVNKIFCSGQLVSIPKLITTQNNKNMAQVNITINHQVYSIDKQCWQNHVVEREVHVWGKQAQYLVENANIKDSVMVEGKLSYLTTADKAQFIEAKTVHLLP
;
A
#
# COMPACT_ATOMS: atom_id res chain seq x y z
N VAL A 1 7.16 22.12 -14.72
CA VAL A 1 7.03 21.62 -13.33
C VAL A 1 6.01 20.50 -13.37
N GLN A 2 6.44 19.31 -13.07
CA GLN A 2 5.55 18.14 -13.02
C GLN A 2 4.66 18.27 -11.76
N SER A 3 3.35 18.18 -11.92
CA SER A 3 2.42 18.23 -10.80
C SER A 3 2.63 17.05 -9.86
N GLN A 4 2.54 17.30 -8.58
CA GLN A 4 2.58 16.26 -7.56
C GLN A 4 1.30 15.42 -7.62
N GLU A 5 1.45 14.11 -7.51
CA GLU A 5 0.35 13.17 -7.41
C GLU A 5 0.13 12.73 -5.97
N LEU A 6 -1.09 12.31 -5.66
CA LEU A 6 -1.48 11.86 -4.33
C LEU A 6 -1.04 10.41 -4.10
N CYS A 7 -0.47 10.13 -2.93
CA CYS A 7 -0.24 8.77 -2.43
C CYS A 7 -0.47 8.74 -0.91
N ALA A 8 -1.67 8.38 -0.51
CA ALA A 8 -2.09 8.37 0.89
C ALA A 8 -2.61 6.99 1.29
N VAL A 9 -1.86 6.33 2.17
CA VAL A 9 -2.18 5.01 2.72
C VAL A 9 -2.56 5.15 4.18
N THR A 10 -3.67 4.55 4.59
CA THR A 10 -4.09 4.46 6.00
C THR A 10 -4.35 3.00 6.36
N LEU A 11 -3.65 2.52 7.37
CA LEU A 11 -3.77 1.17 7.89
C LEU A 11 -4.07 1.22 9.39
N LEU A 12 -5.04 0.44 9.82
CA LEU A 12 -5.32 0.17 11.23
C LEU A 12 -5.38 -1.34 11.41
N GLY A 13 -4.50 -1.88 12.24
CA GLY A 13 -4.42 -3.32 12.44
C GLY A 13 -3.52 -3.70 13.60
N ASN A 14 -3.19 -4.98 13.69
CA ASN A 14 -2.39 -5.52 14.78
C ASN A 14 -0.95 -5.80 14.34
N LEU A 15 0.01 -5.47 15.21
CA LEU A 15 1.40 -5.88 15.03
C LEU A 15 1.51 -7.42 15.05
N VAL A 16 2.14 -7.96 14.02
CA VAL A 16 2.37 -9.40 13.87
C VAL A 16 3.52 -9.89 14.75
N ALA A 17 4.48 -9.00 15.02
CA ALA A 17 5.63 -9.26 15.85
C ALA A 17 6.02 -8.02 16.66
N THR A 18 6.76 -8.20 17.73
CA THR A 18 7.39 -7.10 18.48
C THR A 18 8.43 -6.42 17.58
N PRO A 19 8.41 -5.08 17.45
CA PRO A 19 9.34 -4.36 16.58
C PRO A 19 10.80 -4.55 17.01
N GLU A 20 11.68 -4.80 16.04
CA GLU A 20 13.13 -4.77 16.23
C GLU A 20 13.65 -3.41 15.81
N ILE A 21 14.12 -2.62 16.78
CA ILE A 21 14.58 -1.27 16.56
C ILE A 21 16.10 -1.26 16.40
N ARG A 22 16.55 -0.67 15.31
CA ARG A 22 17.97 -0.46 15.01
C ARG A 22 18.25 1.04 14.94
N TYR A 23 19.49 1.40 15.16
CA TYR A 23 19.93 2.78 15.06
C TYR A 23 20.98 2.92 13.95
N ARG A 24 20.76 3.89 13.08
CA ARG A 24 21.80 4.36 12.15
C ARG A 24 22.73 5.30 12.85
N THR A 25 23.98 5.33 12.42
CA THR A 25 24.98 6.31 12.85
C THR A 25 25.17 7.36 11.75
N ASN A 26 25.49 8.61 12.17
CA ASN A 26 25.84 9.74 11.29
C ASN A 26 24.74 10.20 10.31
N PRO A 27 23.69 10.84 10.79
CA PRO A 27 23.29 11.10 12.17
C PRO A 27 22.64 9.89 12.83
N VAL A 28 22.60 9.87 14.16
CA VAL A 28 21.90 8.80 14.91
C VAL A 28 20.40 8.93 14.66
N SER A 29 19.81 7.88 14.12
CA SER A 29 18.38 7.82 13.82
C SER A 29 17.86 6.42 14.01
N ALA A 30 16.74 6.27 14.70
CA ALA A 30 16.06 4.98 14.84
C ALA A 30 15.41 4.56 13.54
N ILE A 31 15.43 3.27 13.26
CA ILE A 31 14.76 2.65 12.12
C ILE A 31 14.19 1.29 12.53
N THR A 32 13.02 0.99 12.05
CA THR A 32 12.41 -0.34 12.18
C THR A 32 11.53 -0.67 10.99
N GLU A 33 11.40 -1.95 10.74
CA GLU A 33 10.41 -2.51 9.83
C GLU A 33 9.40 -3.31 10.64
N ILE A 34 8.12 -2.97 10.51
CA ILE A 34 7.03 -3.65 11.20
C ILE A 34 6.11 -4.31 10.19
N THR A 35 5.40 -5.34 10.63
CA THR A 35 4.33 -5.97 9.86
C THR A 35 3.01 -5.79 10.58
N VAL A 36 2.03 -5.23 9.88
CA VAL A 36 0.68 -4.98 10.39
C VAL A 36 -0.30 -5.85 9.63
N ALA A 37 -1.14 -6.57 10.36
CA ALA A 37 -2.21 -7.40 9.79
C ALA A 37 -3.52 -6.62 9.76
N THR A 38 -4.17 -6.62 8.60
CA THR A 38 -5.55 -6.14 8.41
C THR A 38 -6.42 -7.27 7.89
N SER A 39 -7.69 -7.28 8.25
CA SER A 39 -8.62 -8.35 7.87
C SER A 39 -9.85 -7.78 7.15
N SER A 40 -10.28 -8.48 6.11
CA SER A 40 -11.54 -8.24 5.43
C SER A 40 -12.49 -9.41 5.68
N LYS A 41 -13.72 -9.12 6.10
CA LYS A 41 -14.77 -10.12 6.31
C LYS A 41 -15.90 -9.91 5.32
N TRP A 42 -16.39 -10.98 4.74
CA TRP A 42 -17.55 -10.94 3.85
C TRP A 42 -18.42 -12.19 4.01
N LEU A 43 -19.69 -12.03 3.72
CA LEU A 43 -20.62 -13.15 3.67
C LEU A 43 -20.52 -13.85 2.31
N ASP A 44 -20.12 -15.12 2.31
CA ASP A 44 -20.19 -15.95 1.12
C ASP A 44 -21.64 -16.39 0.90
N LYS A 45 -22.28 -15.81 -0.13
CA LYS A 45 -23.69 -16.08 -0.45
C LYS A 45 -23.97 -17.52 -0.86
N LYS A 46 -22.95 -18.29 -1.29
CA LYS A 46 -23.11 -19.70 -1.67
C LYS A 46 -23.18 -20.62 -0.46
N THR A 47 -22.37 -20.34 0.56
CA THR A 47 -22.26 -21.15 1.77
C THR A 47 -23.02 -20.58 2.96
N ASN A 48 -23.49 -19.32 2.84
CA ASN A 48 -24.09 -18.52 3.92
C ASN A 48 -23.19 -18.42 5.16
N GLN A 49 -21.88 -18.46 4.93
CA GLN A 49 -20.87 -18.35 5.99
C GLN A 49 -20.01 -17.10 5.80
N TYR A 50 -19.57 -16.52 6.90
CA TYR A 50 -18.59 -15.44 6.87
C TYR A 50 -17.21 -16.00 6.54
N LYS A 51 -16.57 -15.42 5.55
CA LYS A 51 -15.16 -15.65 5.19
C LYS A 51 -14.32 -14.46 5.60
N GLU A 52 -13.08 -14.72 5.93
CA GLU A 52 -12.10 -13.72 6.33
C GLU A 52 -10.82 -13.88 5.51
N TRP A 53 -10.26 -12.77 5.09
CA TRP A 53 -8.96 -12.70 4.45
C TRP A 53 -8.07 -11.71 5.19
N THR A 54 -6.89 -12.15 5.58
CA THR A 54 -5.90 -11.32 6.27
C THR A 54 -4.81 -10.91 5.29
N SER A 55 -4.52 -9.61 5.27
CA SER A 55 -3.40 -9.03 4.53
C SER A 55 -2.31 -8.59 5.51
N TYR A 56 -1.06 -8.84 5.15
CA TYR A 56 0.12 -8.48 5.93
C TYR A 56 0.89 -7.38 5.23
N HIS A 57 0.98 -6.21 5.87
CA HIS A 57 1.62 -5.04 5.31
C HIS A 57 2.97 -4.82 5.92
N HIS A 58 4.00 -4.71 5.09
CA HIS A 58 5.35 -4.33 5.52
C HIS A 58 5.48 -2.82 5.53
N ILE A 59 5.86 -2.27 6.68
CA ILE A 59 5.89 -0.83 6.93
C ILE A 59 7.27 -0.46 7.47
N LYS A 60 7.89 0.52 6.83
CA LYS A 60 9.14 1.12 7.30
C LYS A 60 8.83 2.37 8.11
N VAL A 61 9.45 2.48 9.27
CA VAL A 61 9.33 3.61 10.20
C VAL A 61 10.71 4.11 10.55
N GLU A 62 10.93 5.42 10.47
CA GLU A 62 12.21 6.04 10.73
C GLU A 62 12.10 7.25 11.68
N GLY A 63 13.18 7.53 12.37
CA GLY A 63 13.35 8.74 13.17
C GLY A 63 12.51 8.77 14.44
N SER A 64 12.06 9.96 14.80
CA SER A 64 11.32 10.20 16.05
C SER A 64 10.00 9.41 16.16
N LEU A 65 9.39 9.04 15.05
CA LEU A 65 8.18 8.20 15.05
C LEU A 65 8.42 6.84 15.71
N VAL A 66 9.61 6.26 15.51
CA VAL A 66 9.99 4.99 16.16
C VAL A 66 10.04 5.16 17.66
N GLU A 67 10.69 6.21 18.12
CA GLU A 67 10.88 6.47 19.56
C GLU A 67 9.56 6.86 20.25
N GLN A 68 8.71 7.63 19.57
CA GLN A 68 7.44 8.07 20.13
C GLN A 68 6.40 6.96 20.27
N ALA A 69 6.38 6.00 19.35
CA ALA A 69 5.29 5.02 19.26
C ALA A 69 5.71 3.56 19.46
N LEU A 70 6.94 3.18 19.11
CA LEU A 70 7.30 1.76 18.96
C LEU A 70 8.27 1.23 19.99
N LEU A 71 8.89 2.05 20.85
CA LEU A 71 9.82 1.56 21.89
C LEU A 71 9.16 0.57 22.85
N THR A 72 7.89 0.77 23.15
CA THR A 72 7.12 -0.08 24.08
C THR A 72 6.12 -0.97 23.37
N ALA A 73 6.18 -1.04 22.05
CA ALA A 73 5.24 -1.83 21.27
C ALA A 73 5.57 -3.32 21.32
N ASN A 74 4.52 -4.13 21.37
CA ASN A 74 4.61 -5.58 21.43
C ASN A 74 3.73 -6.24 20.38
N LYS A 75 4.01 -7.50 20.09
CA LYS A 75 3.15 -8.34 19.27
C LYS A 75 1.69 -8.28 19.75
N GLY A 76 0.78 -8.00 18.84
CA GLY A 76 -0.66 -7.91 19.08
C GLY A 76 -1.17 -6.53 19.43
N ASP A 77 -0.29 -5.54 19.66
CA ASP A 77 -0.71 -4.16 19.83
C ASP A 77 -1.38 -3.63 18.56
N ILE A 78 -2.36 -2.76 18.75
CA ILE A 78 -3.03 -2.09 17.65
C ILE A 78 -2.21 -0.87 17.25
N VAL A 79 -2.04 -0.68 15.96
CA VAL A 79 -1.36 0.48 15.39
C VAL A 79 -2.18 1.11 14.28
N LEU A 80 -2.23 2.45 14.30
CA LEU A 80 -2.75 3.27 13.22
C LEU A 80 -1.56 3.86 12.47
N VAL A 81 -1.49 3.60 11.18
CA VAL A 81 -0.41 4.04 10.30
C VAL A 81 -0.97 4.88 9.18
N HIS A 82 -0.36 6.02 8.92
CA HIS A 82 -0.51 6.76 7.68
C HIS A 82 0.84 6.82 6.98
N GLY A 83 0.83 6.79 5.66
CA GLY A 83 2.06 6.85 4.89
C GLY A 83 1.83 6.81 3.39
N TYR A 84 2.85 6.41 2.67
CA TYR A 84 2.86 6.35 1.21
C TYR A 84 3.56 5.07 0.72
N LEU A 85 3.29 4.69 -0.51
CA LEU A 85 3.93 3.53 -1.14
C LEU A 85 5.40 3.81 -1.46
N SER A 86 6.24 2.84 -1.18
CA SER A 86 7.67 2.86 -1.46
C SER A 86 8.16 1.47 -1.84
N ASN A 87 9.44 1.36 -2.16
CA ASN A 87 10.13 0.10 -2.41
C ASN A 87 11.45 0.07 -1.65
N ILE A 88 11.78 -1.09 -1.06
CA ILE A 88 13.09 -1.35 -0.49
C ILE A 88 13.92 -2.19 -1.48
N LYS A 89 15.17 -1.80 -1.69
CA LYS A 89 16.14 -2.63 -2.43
C LYS A 89 16.58 -3.79 -1.54
N THR A 90 16.35 -5.02 -1.97
CA THR A 90 16.87 -6.20 -1.28
C THR A 90 18.31 -6.47 -1.70
N LYS A 91 19.18 -6.71 -0.72
CA LYS A 91 20.58 -7.08 -0.98
C LYS A 91 20.64 -8.48 -1.59
N GLY A 92 21.37 -8.64 -2.68
CA GLY A 92 21.78 -9.94 -3.20
C GLY A 92 21.05 -10.46 -4.44
N ILE A 93 19.97 -9.87 -4.87
CA ILE A 93 19.28 -10.23 -6.11
C ILE A 93 19.17 -8.97 -6.97
N LYS A 94 19.76 -8.99 -8.14
CA LYS A 94 19.68 -7.89 -9.11
C LYS A 94 18.21 -7.58 -9.39
N ASN A 95 17.82 -6.32 -9.16
CA ASN A 95 16.51 -5.75 -9.46
C ASN A 95 15.32 -6.23 -8.59
N ASN A 96 15.57 -6.79 -7.40
CA ASN A 96 14.46 -7.14 -6.52
C ASN A 96 14.13 -5.96 -5.59
N HIS A 97 12.99 -5.33 -5.85
CA HIS A 97 12.41 -4.28 -5.03
C HIS A 97 11.24 -4.86 -4.23
N LEU A 98 11.36 -4.86 -2.91
CA LEU A 98 10.25 -5.24 -2.04
C LEU A 98 9.31 -4.05 -1.86
N PRO A 99 8.02 -4.16 -2.24
CA PRO A 99 7.06 -3.10 -2.01
C PRO A 99 6.74 -2.96 -0.52
N ILE A 100 6.75 -1.73 -0.04
CA ILE A 100 6.46 -1.37 1.35
C ILE A 100 5.58 -0.14 1.44
N VAL A 101 5.07 0.11 2.64
CA VAL A 101 4.53 1.40 3.05
C VAL A 101 5.57 2.11 3.90
N HIS A 102 5.87 3.36 3.55
CA HIS A 102 6.72 4.22 4.38
C HIS A 102 5.83 5.07 5.27
N ALA A 103 5.95 4.92 6.58
CA ALA A 103 5.11 5.65 7.53
C ALA A 103 5.58 7.10 7.71
N ASP A 104 4.65 8.04 7.64
CA ASP A 104 4.83 9.44 8.05
C ASP A 104 4.07 9.78 9.33
N PHE A 105 3.22 8.88 9.78
CA PHE A 105 2.50 8.94 11.05
C PHE A 105 2.28 7.53 11.60
N ILE A 106 2.43 7.37 12.90
CA ILE A 106 2.10 6.12 13.60
C ILE A 106 1.61 6.42 15.02
N GLN A 107 0.57 5.72 15.42
CA GLN A 107 0.03 5.75 16.78
C GLN A 107 -0.20 4.33 17.27
N LYS A 108 0.31 4.03 18.45
CA LYS A 108 0.15 2.73 19.11
C LYS A 108 -1.01 2.77 20.12
N PHE A 109 -1.76 1.69 20.15
CA PHE A 109 -2.78 1.40 21.15
C PHE A 109 -2.44 0.07 21.83
N ASN A 110 -3.08 -0.20 22.95
CA ASN A 110 -2.88 -1.46 23.65
C ASN A 110 -3.39 -2.65 22.83
N LYS A 111 -2.87 -3.83 23.13
CA LYS A 111 -3.33 -5.08 22.57
C LYS A 111 -4.83 -5.26 22.72
N GLY A 112 -5.50 -5.65 21.66
CA GLY A 112 -6.94 -5.85 21.66
C GLY A 112 -7.48 -6.18 20.28
N TYR A 113 -8.80 -6.20 20.19
CA TYR A 113 -9.52 -6.37 18.94
C TYR A 113 -10.00 -5.01 18.41
N THR A 114 -9.86 -4.81 17.11
CA THR A 114 -10.46 -3.70 16.39
C THR A 114 -10.89 -4.15 15.00
N GLN A 115 -11.91 -3.49 14.46
CA GLN A 115 -12.13 -3.54 13.02
C GLN A 115 -10.95 -2.89 12.33
N THR A 116 -10.37 -3.57 11.36
CA THR A 116 -9.18 -3.09 10.67
C THR A 116 -9.54 -2.12 9.54
N VAL A 117 -8.60 -1.25 9.19
CA VAL A 117 -8.69 -0.32 8.07
C VAL A 117 -7.52 -0.58 7.13
N ASN A 118 -7.82 -0.69 5.85
CA ASN A 118 -6.85 -0.79 4.77
C ASN A 118 -7.38 0.06 3.61
N LYS A 119 -6.87 1.28 3.51
CA LYS A 119 -7.31 2.22 2.48
C LYS A 119 -6.13 2.91 1.82
N ILE A 120 -6.24 3.08 0.53
CA ILE A 120 -5.36 3.92 -0.27
C ILE A 120 -6.17 4.87 -1.12
N PHE A 121 -5.74 6.13 -1.13
CA PHE A 121 -6.16 7.15 -2.08
C PHE A 121 -4.93 7.59 -2.84
N CYS A 122 -4.92 7.41 -4.14
CA CYS A 122 -3.80 7.83 -4.96
C CYS A 122 -4.25 8.38 -6.30
N SER A 123 -3.42 9.20 -6.88
CA SER A 123 -3.51 9.60 -8.27
C SER A 123 -2.24 9.22 -9.01
N GLY A 124 -2.33 9.02 -10.30
CA GLY A 124 -1.19 8.61 -11.09
C GLY A 124 -1.48 8.64 -12.57
N GLN A 125 -0.51 8.19 -13.36
CA GLN A 125 -0.64 8.06 -14.80
C GLN A 125 -0.53 6.60 -15.22
N LEU A 126 -1.36 6.21 -16.20
CA LEU A 126 -1.30 4.89 -16.79
C LEU A 126 0.01 4.73 -17.58
N VAL A 127 0.72 3.65 -17.32
CA VAL A 127 1.94 3.26 -18.06
C VAL A 127 1.73 2.06 -18.96
N SER A 128 0.57 1.42 -18.86
CA SER A 128 0.15 0.31 -19.73
C SER A 128 -1.29 0.50 -20.20
N ILE A 129 -1.63 -0.14 -21.30
CA ILE A 129 -3.03 -0.24 -21.74
C ILE A 129 -3.75 -1.18 -20.77
N PRO A 130 -4.97 -0.82 -20.28
CA PRO A 130 -5.75 -1.71 -19.43
C PRO A 130 -6.03 -3.04 -20.13
N LYS A 131 -5.73 -4.13 -19.44
CA LYS A 131 -5.93 -5.50 -19.92
C LYS A 131 -7.15 -6.10 -19.27
N LEU A 132 -8.14 -6.47 -20.07
CA LEU A 132 -9.33 -7.16 -19.58
C LEU A 132 -9.06 -8.64 -19.38
N ILE A 133 -9.36 -9.14 -18.20
CA ILE A 133 -9.25 -10.55 -17.81
C ILE A 133 -10.64 -11.01 -17.35
N THR A 134 -11.12 -12.10 -17.94
CA THR A 134 -12.35 -12.76 -17.48
C THR A 134 -11.97 -13.92 -16.55
N THR A 135 -12.44 -13.87 -15.31
CA THR A 135 -12.18 -14.92 -14.33
C THR A 135 -13.05 -16.15 -14.58
N GLN A 136 -12.69 -17.28 -13.95
CA GLN A 136 -13.46 -18.54 -14.03
C GLN A 136 -14.92 -18.39 -13.60
N ASN A 137 -15.24 -17.37 -12.79
CA ASN A 137 -16.61 -17.07 -12.35
C ASN A 137 -17.32 -16.05 -13.24
N ASN A 138 -16.87 -15.85 -14.47
CA ASN A 138 -17.40 -14.88 -15.44
C ASN A 138 -17.42 -13.43 -14.93
N LYS A 139 -16.48 -13.07 -14.07
CA LYS A 139 -16.28 -11.69 -13.63
C LYS A 139 -15.18 -11.02 -14.45
N ASN A 140 -15.46 -9.81 -14.92
CA ASN A 140 -14.50 -9.01 -15.64
C ASN A 140 -13.61 -8.21 -14.69
N MET A 141 -12.31 -8.29 -14.88
CA MET A 141 -11.30 -7.52 -14.18
C MET A 141 -10.41 -6.81 -15.19
N ALA A 142 -10.17 -5.53 -15.00
CA ALA A 142 -9.13 -4.82 -15.72
C ALA A 142 -7.88 -4.73 -14.86
N GLN A 143 -6.75 -5.04 -15.47
CA GLN A 143 -5.42 -4.93 -14.88
C GLN A 143 -4.66 -3.83 -15.62
N VAL A 144 -4.12 -2.89 -14.88
CA VAL A 144 -3.34 -1.78 -15.43
C VAL A 144 -2.23 -1.38 -14.47
N ASN A 145 -1.12 -0.90 -15.00
CA ASN A 145 -0.03 -0.33 -14.22
C ASN A 145 -0.11 1.19 -14.22
N ILE A 146 0.07 1.78 -13.06
CA ILE A 146 0.16 3.22 -12.87
C ILE A 146 1.49 3.60 -12.24
N THR A 147 2.01 4.77 -12.61
CA THR A 147 3.07 5.44 -11.86
C THR A 147 2.48 6.52 -10.98
N ILE A 148 3.00 6.63 -9.78
CA ILE A 148 2.64 7.68 -8.80
C ILE A 148 3.90 8.47 -8.52
N ASN A 149 3.89 9.77 -8.84
CA ASN A 149 4.99 10.68 -8.56
C ASN A 149 4.56 11.67 -7.47
N HIS A 150 5.07 11.47 -6.27
CA HIS A 150 4.78 12.37 -5.15
C HIS A 150 6.08 12.91 -4.55
N GLN A 151 5.96 13.98 -3.81
CA GLN A 151 7.11 14.60 -3.17
C GLN A 151 7.20 14.21 -1.70
N VAL A 152 8.41 13.87 -1.29
CA VAL A 152 8.75 13.53 0.10
C VAL A 152 9.85 14.48 0.56
N TYR A 153 9.68 15.06 1.74
CA TYR A 153 10.72 15.88 2.32
C TYR A 153 11.83 14.99 2.91
N SER A 154 13.04 15.16 2.41
CA SER A 154 14.22 14.47 2.95
C SER A 154 14.86 15.34 4.03
N ILE A 155 14.85 14.86 5.27
CA ILE A 155 15.47 15.54 6.40
C ILE A 155 17.00 15.62 6.20
N ASP A 156 17.60 14.56 5.71
CA ASP A 156 19.06 14.49 5.49
C ASP A 156 19.54 15.50 4.44
N LYS A 157 18.76 15.72 3.40
CA LYS A 157 19.09 16.62 2.30
C LYS A 157 18.43 18.00 2.43
N GLN A 158 17.57 18.17 3.43
CA GLN A 158 16.80 19.40 3.68
C GLN A 158 16.07 19.93 2.43
N CYS A 159 15.55 19.03 1.62
CA CYS A 159 14.82 19.39 0.40
C CYS A 159 13.70 18.39 0.08
N TRP A 160 12.75 18.84 -0.72
CA TRP A 160 11.74 17.98 -1.31
C TRP A 160 12.33 17.14 -2.44
N GLN A 161 12.07 15.86 -2.40
CA GLN A 161 12.52 14.91 -3.41
C GLN A 161 11.33 14.25 -4.09
N ASN A 162 11.42 14.06 -5.40
CA ASN A 162 10.46 13.28 -6.14
C ASN A 162 10.63 11.80 -5.78
N HIS A 163 9.52 11.17 -5.46
CA HIS A 163 9.44 9.75 -5.17
C HIS A 163 8.44 9.10 -6.14
N VAL A 164 8.96 8.23 -6.99
CA VAL A 164 8.18 7.57 -8.03
C VAL A 164 8.05 6.09 -7.71
N VAL A 165 6.81 5.60 -7.69
CA VAL A 165 6.52 4.18 -7.56
C VAL A 165 5.61 3.74 -8.69
N GLU A 166 5.74 2.48 -9.10
CA GLU A 166 4.83 1.83 -10.03
C GLU A 166 4.06 0.73 -9.29
N ARG A 167 2.75 0.67 -9.53
CA ARG A 167 1.89 -0.36 -8.96
C ARG A 167 0.87 -0.83 -9.99
N GLU A 168 0.58 -2.12 -9.90
CA GLU A 168 -0.54 -2.73 -10.60
C GLU A 168 -1.85 -2.37 -9.89
N VAL A 169 -2.90 -2.07 -10.67
CA VAL A 169 -4.24 -1.77 -10.17
C VAL A 169 -5.21 -2.77 -10.77
N HIS A 170 -6.01 -3.40 -9.93
CA HIS A 170 -7.09 -4.30 -10.33
C HIS A 170 -8.43 -3.59 -10.16
N VAL A 171 -9.21 -3.56 -11.23
CA VAL A 171 -10.52 -2.91 -11.29
C VAL A 171 -11.57 -3.93 -11.70
N TRP A 172 -12.68 -4.00 -10.99
CA TRP A 172 -13.71 -5.03 -11.21
C TRP A 172 -15.00 -4.45 -11.81
N GLY A 173 -15.71 -5.31 -12.55
CA GLY A 173 -17.08 -5.06 -13.02
C GLY A 173 -17.17 -4.01 -14.10
N LYS A 174 -18.21 -3.16 -14.02
CA LYS A 174 -18.50 -2.14 -15.02
C LYS A 174 -17.39 -1.08 -15.16
N GLN A 175 -16.72 -0.74 -14.07
CA GLN A 175 -15.56 0.18 -14.08
C GLN A 175 -14.40 -0.41 -14.87
N ALA A 176 -14.18 -1.74 -14.81
CA ALA A 176 -13.16 -2.42 -15.59
C ALA A 176 -13.41 -2.26 -17.09
N GLN A 177 -14.64 -2.50 -17.52
CA GLN A 177 -15.03 -2.37 -18.92
C GLN A 177 -14.88 -0.91 -19.40
N TYR A 178 -15.37 0.05 -18.61
CA TYR A 178 -15.22 1.47 -18.93
C TYR A 178 -13.75 1.87 -19.10
N LEU A 179 -12.88 1.41 -18.19
CA LEU A 179 -11.46 1.73 -18.25
C LEU A 179 -10.80 1.14 -19.51
N VAL A 180 -11.10 -0.11 -19.85
CA VAL A 180 -10.57 -0.76 -21.06
C VAL A 180 -11.00 -0.04 -22.35
N GLU A 181 -12.25 0.44 -22.39
CA GLU A 181 -12.81 1.11 -23.57
C GLU A 181 -12.31 2.54 -23.75
N ASN A 182 -11.96 3.24 -22.67
CA ASN A 182 -11.75 4.69 -22.71
C ASN A 182 -10.34 5.13 -22.32
N ALA A 183 -9.56 4.32 -21.61
CA ALA A 183 -8.28 4.74 -21.08
C ALA A 183 -7.12 4.48 -22.05
N ASN A 184 -6.18 5.42 -22.09
CA ASN A 184 -4.97 5.36 -22.88
C ASN A 184 -3.73 5.50 -21.98
N ILE A 185 -2.56 5.13 -22.51
CA ILE A 185 -1.28 5.38 -21.85
C ILE A 185 -1.11 6.89 -21.62
N LYS A 186 -0.61 7.26 -20.45
CA LYS A 186 -0.42 8.62 -19.93
C LYS A 186 -1.69 9.33 -19.45
N ASP A 187 -2.87 8.73 -19.60
CA ASP A 187 -4.06 9.28 -18.95
C ASP A 187 -3.88 9.31 -17.44
N SER A 188 -4.41 10.36 -16.82
CA SER A 188 -4.42 10.52 -15.38
C SER A 188 -5.59 9.78 -14.76
N VAL A 189 -5.35 9.15 -13.62
CA VAL A 189 -6.39 8.46 -12.85
C VAL A 189 -6.31 8.83 -11.38
N MET A 190 -7.47 8.82 -10.72
CA MET A 190 -7.58 8.81 -9.26
C MET A 190 -8.18 7.49 -8.82
N VAL A 191 -7.53 6.84 -7.86
CA VAL A 191 -7.90 5.52 -7.36
C VAL A 191 -8.21 5.58 -5.87
N GLU A 192 -9.35 5.06 -5.50
CA GLU A 192 -9.71 4.69 -4.12
C GLU A 192 -9.74 3.18 -4.01
N GLY A 193 -9.03 2.61 -3.05
CA GLY A 193 -8.98 1.16 -2.91
C GLY A 193 -8.29 0.70 -1.64
N LYS A 194 -7.78 -0.51 -1.70
CA LYS A 194 -7.01 -1.15 -0.63
C LYS A 194 -5.74 -1.80 -1.18
N LEU A 195 -4.76 -2.01 -0.31
CA LEU A 195 -3.56 -2.77 -0.64
C LEU A 195 -3.85 -4.26 -0.53
N SER A 196 -3.44 -5.00 -1.55
CA SER A 196 -3.57 -6.44 -1.61
C SER A 196 -2.26 -7.06 -2.12
N TYR A 197 -2.16 -8.37 -2.02
CA TYR A 197 -0.93 -9.09 -2.36
C TYR A 197 -1.26 -10.33 -3.16
N LEU A 198 -0.47 -10.58 -4.21
CA LEU A 198 -0.60 -11.80 -4.99
C LEU A 198 -0.28 -13.02 -4.13
N THR A 199 -0.91 -14.15 -4.45
CA THR A 199 -0.64 -15.43 -3.78
C THR A 199 0.62 -16.13 -4.30
N THR A 200 1.30 -15.54 -5.28
CA THR A 200 2.57 -15.99 -5.83
C THR A 200 3.73 -15.85 -4.82
N ALA A 201 4.83 -16.53 -5.07
CA ALA A 201 5.97 -16.57 -4.15
C ALA A 201 6.57 -15.19 -3.83
N ASP A 202 6.51 -14.26 -4.77
CA ASP A 202 6.98 -12.88 -4.61
C ASP A 202 6.01 -11.99 -3.82
N LYS A 203 4.76 -12.45 -3.62
CA LYS A 203 3.69 -11.71 -2.91
C LYS A 203 3.62 -10.24 -3.33
N ALA A 204 3.68 -9.99 -4.63
CA ALA A 204 3.68 -8.65 -5.19
C ALA A 204 2.45 -7.86 -4.73
N GLN A 205 2.70 -6.63 -4.26
CA GLN A 205 1.66 -5.70 -3.83
C GLN A 205 0.94 -5.12 -5.04
N PHE A 206 -0.37 -5.06 -4.97
CA PHE A 206 -1.20 -4.36 -5.94
C PHE A 206 -2.31 -3.57 -5.24
N ILE A 207 -2.91 -2.65 -5.97
CA ILE A 207 -4.04 -1.87 -5.48
C ILE A 207 -5.32 -2.52 -5.99
N GLU A 208 -6.17 -2.98 -5.08
CA GLU A 208 -7.51 -3.42 -5.41
C GLU A 208 -8.45 -2.22 -5.36
N ALA A 209 -8.83 -1.72 -6.52
CA ALA A 209 -9.63 -0.52 -6.62
C ALA A 209 -11.09 -0.77 -6.25
N LYS A 210 -11.62 0.10 -5.39
CA LYS A 210 -13.05 0.26 -5.16
C LYS A 210 -13.66 1.18 -6.22
N THR A 211 -12.97 2.28 -6.51
CA THR A 211 -13.37 3.28 -7.49
C THR A 211 -12.16 3.76 -8.27
N VAL A 212 -12.32 3.93 -9.58
CA VAL A 212 -11.32 4.54 -10.47
C VAL A 212 -11.98 5.66 -11.23
N HIS A 213 -11.37 6.83 -11.18
CA HIS A 213 -11.77 8.00 -11.95
C HIS A 213 -10.73 8.26 -13.04
N LEU A 214 -11.16 8.18 -14.30
CA LEU A 214 -10.35 8.62 -15.42
C LEU A 214 -10.47 10.13 -15.54
N LEU A 215 -9.35 10.82 -15.47
CA LEU A 215 -9.30 12.28 -15.45
C LEU A 215 -8.83 12.83 -16.81
N PRO A 216 -9.35 13.99 -17.24
CA PRO A 216 -8.97 14.59 -18.50
C PRO A 216 -7.53 15.11 -18.52
#